data_73e567097966ba707c9f78f7a8e3c367
#
_entry.id   73e567097966ba707c9f78f7a8e3c367
#
_cell.length_a   1.000
_cell.length_b   1.000
_cell.length_c   1.000
_cell.angle_alpha   90.00
_cell.angle_beta   90.00
_cell.angle_gamma   90.00
#
_symmetry.space_group_name_H-M   'P 1'
#
loop_
_entity.id
_entity.type
_entity.pdbx_description
1 polymer ?
#
loop_
_entity_poly.entity_id
_entity_poly.type
_entity_poly.pdbx_seq_one_letter_code
_entity_poly.pdbx_strand_id
1 'polypeptide(L)'
;MKKPKLTLKQLKGMEEEIMKMAEQRGVDQNYFFVTAFNRYKVQISILNNLEAALSEDGVLVTKEYVKGRENIYCHPAVGDFNRTTDSANKTMLAIMKLLDTIGAPQERDLDPFEAF
;
A
#
# COMPACT_ATOMS: atom_id res chain seq x y z
N MET A 1 -4.68 24.36 -8.81
CA MET A 1 -5.53 23.76 -7.77
C MET A 1 -4.83 22.53 -7.20
N LYS A 2 -4.74 22.47 -5.90
CA LYS A 2 -4.11 21.32 -5.26
C LYS A 2 -5.06 20.13 -5.23
N LYS A 3 -4.52 18.96 -5.55
CA LYS A 3 -5.28 17.74 -5.36
C LYS A 3 -5.44 17.48 -3.86
N PRO A 4 -6.61 17.08 -3.40
CA PRO A 4 -6.77 16.74 -2.00
C PRO A 4 -5.94 15.50 -1.68
N LYS A 5 -5.36 15.48 -0.50
CA LYS A 5 -4.67 14.28 -0.03
C LYS A 5 -5.70 13.24 0.37
N LEU A 6 -5.38 11.98 0.12
CA LEU A 6 -6.18 10.89 0.60
C LEU A 6 -6.06 10.83 2.12
N THR A 7 -7.19 10.80 2.79
CA THR A 7 -7.21 10.66 4.24
C THR A 7 -7.18 9.18 4.61
N LEU A 8 -6.92 8.90 5.87
CA LEU A 8 -6.97 7.53 6.38
C LEU A 8 -8.33 6.88 6.09
N LYS A 9 -9.39 7.66 6.24
CA LYS A 9 -10.75 7.17 5.96
C LYS A 9 -10.90 6.78 4.50
N GLN A 10 -10.35 7.57 3.59
CA GLN A 10 -10.39 7.28 2.15
C GLN A 10 -9.58 6.03 1.81
N LEU A 11 -8.43 5.84 2.44
CA LEU A 11 -7.62 4.64 2.23
C LEU A 11 -8.33 3.38 2.71
N LYS A 12 -9.05 3.47 3.81
CA LYS A 12 -9.87 2.34 4.27
C LYS A 12 -11.01 2.06 3.31
N GLY A 13 -11.60 3.11 2.74
CA GLY A 13 -12.62 2.96 1.71
C GLY A 13 -12.08 2.23 0.48
N MET A 14 -10.83 2.49 0.12
CA MET A 14 -10.19 1.79 -0.99
C MET A 14 -9.99 0.31 -0.69
N GLU A 15 -9.66 -0.04 0.55
CA GLU A 15 -9.57 -1.45 0.94
C GLU A 15 -10.91 -2.15 0.78
N GLU A 16 -11.99 -1.50 1.16
CA GLU A 16 -13.33 -2.05 0.99
C GLU A 16 -13.68 -2.24 -0.47
N GLU A 17 -13.31 -1.27 -1.33
CA GLU A 17 -13.54 -1.38 -2.77
C GLU A 17 -12.77 -2.56 -3.37
N ILE A 18 -11.52 -2.74 -2.96
CA ILE A 18 -10.71 -3.87 -3.44
C ILE A 18 -11.38 -5.19 -3.05
N MET A 19 -11.85 -5.30 -1.82
CA MET A 19 -12.53 -6.50 -1.36
C MET A 19 -13.83 -6.76 -2.14
N LYS A 20 -14.60 -5.71 -2.41
CA LYS A 20 -15.81 -5.83 -3.22
C LYS A 20 -15.49 -6.35 -4.62
N MET A 21 -14.44 -5.80 -5.24
CA MET A 21 -14.03 -6.27 -6.55
C MET A 21 -13.62 -7.73 -6.52
N ALA A 22 -12.90 -8.13 -5.48
CA ALA A 22 -12.49 -9.52 -5.31
C ALA A 22 -13.69 -10.44 -5.16
N GLU A 23 -14.68 -10.03 -4.37
CA GLU A 23 -15.90 -10.82 -4.19
C GLU A 23 -16.67 -10.95 -5.48
N GLN A 24 -16.82 -9.85 -6.22
CA GLN A 24 -17.53 -9.87 -7.51
C GLN A 24 -16.85 -10.77 -8.52
N ARG A 25 -15.56 -10.89 -8.46
CA ARG A 25 -14.79 -11.71 -9.40
C ARG A 25 -14.49 -13.11 -8.88
N GLY A 26 -14.93 -13.41 -7.67
CA GLY A 26 -14.72 -14.73 -7.08
C GLY A 26 -13.29 -14.99 -6.63
N VAL A 27 -12.53 -13.95 -6.39
CA VAL A 27 -11.11 -14.05 -6.01
C VAL A 27 -10.89 -13.91 -4.52
N ASP A 28 -11.92 -13.49 -3.78
CA ASP A 28 -11.80 -13.15 -2.36
C ASP A 28 -11.30 -14.30 -1.48
N GLN A 29 -11.47 -15.53 -1.91
CA GLN A 29 -10.98 -16.71 -1.17
C GLN A 29 -9.69 -17.27 -1.75
N ASN A 30 -9.15 -16.65 -2.80
CA ASN A 30 -7.91 -17.10 -3.39
C ASN A 30 -6.74 -16.83 -2.44
N TYR A 31 -5.91 -17.86 -2.23
CA TYR A 31 -4.81 -17.76 -1.30
C TYR A 31 -3.86 -16.59 -1.61
N PHE A 32 -3.52 -16.43 -2.87
CA PHE A 32 -2.61 -15.35 -3.26
C PHE A 32 -3.23 -13.98 -3.04
N PHE A 33 -4.51 -13.84 -3.32
CA PHE A 33 -5.22 -12.60 -3.06
C PHE A 33 -5.25 -12.28 -1.57
N VAL A 34 -5.65 -13.26 -0.75
CA VAL A 34 -5.75 -13.05 0.70
C VAL A 34 -4.42 -12.64 1.28
N THR A 35 -3.35 -13.31 0.87
CA THR A 35 -2.00 -13.00 1.37
C THR A 35 -1.57 -11.58 0.95
N ALA A 36 -1.76 -11.26 -0.32
CA ALA A 36 -1.37 -9.94 -0.84
C ALA A 36 -2.21 -8.83 -0.20
N PHE A 37 -3.50 -9.06 -0.05
CA PHE A 37 -4.40 -8.07 0.53
C PHE A 37 -4.06 -7.80 2.00
N ASN A 38 -3.79 -8.85 2.76
CA ASN A 38 -3.38 -8.69 4.15
C ASN A 38 -2.06 -7.93 4.26
N ARG A 39 -1.11 -8.24 3.39
CA ARG A 39 0.15 -7.51 3.34
C ARG A 39 -0.07 -6.03 3.04
N TYR A 40 -0.95 -5.75 2.09
CA TYR A 40 -1.26 -4.37 1.72
C TYR A 40 -1.83 -3.61 2.91
N LYS A 41 -2.77 -4.22 3.65
CA LYS A 41 -3.35 -3.57 4.83
C LYS A 41 -2.30 -3.25 5.90
N VAL A 42 -1.35 -4.16 6.11
CA VAL A 42 -0.26 -3.92 7.06
C VAL A 42 0.62 -2.77 6.57
N GLN A 43 0.94 -2.74 5.29
CA GLN A 43 1.76 -1.68 4.72
C GLN A 43 1.10 -0.32 4.85
N ILE A 44 -0.21 -0.24 4.61
CA ILE A 44 -0.95 1.01 4.79
C ILE A 44 -0.93 1.44 6.26
N SER A 45 -1.07 0.50 7.18
CA SER A 45 -1.00 0.79 8.61
C SER A 45 0.38 1.36 8.99
N ILE A 46 1.45 0.78 8.46
CA ILE A 46 2.81 1.27 8.69
C ILE A 46 2.96 2.69 8.14
N LEU A 47 2.47 2.92 6.92
CA LEU A 47 2.54 4.25 6.32
C LEU A 47 1.82 5.30 7.15
N ASN A 48 0.65 4.95 7.69
CA ASN A 48 -0.09 5.87 8.55
C ASN A 48 0.69 6.23 9.82
N ASN A 49 1.35 5.25 10.41
CA ASN A 49 2.16 5.49 11.61
C ASN A 49 3.37 6.35 11.28
N LEU A 50 4.04 6.09 10.16
CA LEU A 50 5.18 6.87 9.74
C LEU A 50 4.78 8.31 9.40
N GLU A 51 3.64 8.47 8.73
CA GLU A 51 3.13 9.79 8.41
C GLU A 51 2.81 10.59 9.67
N ALA A 52 2.22 9.94 10.66
CA ALA A 52 1.93 10.58 11.94
C ALA A 52 3.22 11.03 12.63
N ALA A 53 4.25 10.20 12.62
CA ALA A 53 5.54 10.56 13.21
C ALA A 53 6.16 11.76 12.50
N LEU A 54 6.11 11.78 11.18
CA LEU A 54 6.65 12.89 10.40
C LEU A 54 5.85 14.17 10.61
N SER A 55 4.54 14.08 10.75
CA SER A 55 3.70 15.24 11.03
C SER A 55 3.98 15.82 12.40
N GLU A 56 4.25 14.96 13.37
CA GLU A 56 4.53 15.40 14.74
C GLU A 56 5.93 15.95 14.90
N ASP A 57 6.92 15.23 14.36
CA ASP A 57 8.34 15.56 14.58
C ASP A 57 8.93 16.47 13.52
N GLY A 58 8.33 16.50 12.33
CA GLY A 58 8.88 17.20 11.19
C GLY A 58 9.88 16.34 10.44
N VAL A 59 10.18 16.77 9.20
CA VAL A 59 11.09 16.03 8.33
C VAL A 59 12.54 16.15 8.80
N LEU A 60 12.89 17.32 9.31
CA LEU A 60 14.23 17.56 9.85
C LEU A 60 14.17 17.55 11.37
N VAL A 61 15.05 16.80 11.98
CA VAL A 61 15.12 16.68 13.42
C VAL A 61 16.55 16.96 13.87
N THR A 62 16.72 17.25 15.15
CA THR A 62 18.04 17.53 15.69
C THR A 62 18.47 16.39 16.60
N LYS A 63 19.77 16.16 16.63
CA LYS A 63 20.35 15.16 17.50
C LYS A 63 21.64 15.73 18.09
N GLU A 64 21.80 15.57 19.38
CA GLU A 64 23.02 15.99 20.08
C GLU A 64 24.04 14.87 20.02
N TYR A 65 25.10 15.04 19.21
CA TYR A 65 26.16 14.05 19.10
C TYR A 65 27.22 14.23 20.18
N VAL A 66 27.49 15.49 20.51
CA VAL A 66 28.44 15.85 21.54
C VAL A 66 27.69 16.81 22.45
N LYS A 67 27.94 16.69 23.73
CA LYS A 67 27.27 17.55 24.71
C LYS A 67 27.39 19.01 24.29
N GLY A 68 26.24 19.65 24.14
CA GLY A 68 26.16 21.05 23.73
C GLY A 68 26.23 21.28 22.24
N ARG A 69 26.31 20.21 21.42
CA ARG A 69 26.31 20.33 19.96
C ARG A 69 25.17 19.53 19.37
N GLU A 70 24.37 20.18 18.57
CA GLU A 70 23.25 19.56 17.89
C GLU A 70 23.49 19.58 16.39
N ASN A 71 23.13 18.49 15.72
CA ASN A 71 23.14 18.40 14.28
C ASN A 71 21.73 18.19 13.78
N ILE A 72 21.41 18.85 12.67
CA ILE A 72 20.14 18.69 11.99
C ILE A 72 20.30 17.53 11.01
N TYR A 73 19.35 16.62 11.00
CA TYR A 73 19.37 15.49 10.08
C TYR A 73 17.95 15.12 9.67
N CYS A 74 17.84 14.35 8.59
CA CYS A 74 16.56 13.91 8.09
C CYS A 74 15.96 12.88 9.04
N HIS A 75 14.68 13.04 9.35
CA HIS A 75 13.98 12.09 10.21
C HIS A 75 14.09 10.69 9.59
N PRO A 76 14.49 9.68 10.37
CA PRO A 76 14.65 8.32 9.84
C PRO A 76 13.39 7.77 9.17
N ALA A 77 12.22 8.22 9.61
CA ALA A 77 10.96 7.76 9.06
C ALA A 77 10.77 8.14 7.59
N VAL A 78 11.51 9.15 7.08
CA VAL A 78 11.40 9.53 5.67
C VAL A 78 11.83 8.39 4.76
N GLY A 79 12.99 7.77 5.06
CA GLY A 79 13.46 6.62 4.29
C GLY A 79 12.53 5.44 4.40
N ASP A 80 12.07 5.15 5.61
CA ASP A 80 11.14 4.04 5.85
C ASP A 80 9.82 4.29 5.13
N PHE A 81 9.33 5.52 5.16
CA PHE A 81 8.10 5.90 4.46
C PHE A 81 8.24 5.64 2.96
N ASN A 82 9.35 6.08 2.37
CA ASN A 82 9.59 5.89 0.94
C ASN A 82 9.68 4.41 0.57
N ARG A 83 10.41 3.62 1.34
CA ARG A 83 10.55 2.19 1.08
C ARG A 83 9.20 1.47 1.24
N THR A 84 8.44 1.83 2.26
CA THR A 84 7.14 1.20 2.48
C THR A 84 6.15 1.58 1.39
N THR A 85 6.20 2.84 0.92
CA THR A 85 5.37 3.29 -0.20
C THR A 85 5.68 2.47 -1.45
N ASP A 86 6.95 2.26 -1.76
CA ASP A 86 7.33 1.45 -2.91
C ASP A 86 6.84 0.02 -2.78
N SER A 87 6.98 -0.55 -1.58
CA SER A 87 6.51 -1.91 -1.33
C SER A 87 4.99 -2.02 -1.44
N ALA A 88 4.27 -1.03 -0.91
CA ALA A 88 2.81 -1.02 -0.99
C ALA A 88 2.34 -0.90 -2.44
N ASN A 89 3.02 -0.09 -3.24
CA ASN A 89 2.70 0.03 -4.66
C ASN A 89 2.90 -1.28 -5.40
N LYS A 90 3.97 -2.00 -5.10
CA LYS A 90 4.21 -3.31 -5.69
C LYS A 90 3.13 -4.31 -5.28
N THR A 91 2.73 -4.28 -4.01
CA THR A 91 1.66 -5.15 -3.52
C THR A 91 0.35 -4.83 -4.23
N MET A 92 0.04 -3.55 -4.41
CA MET A 92 -1.17 -3.13 -5.10
C MET A 92 -1.16 -3.63 -6.55
N LEU A 93 -0.02 -3.51 -7.24
CA LEU A 93 0.09 -4.02 -8.61
C LEU A 93 -0.13 -5.52 -8.66
N ALA A 94 0.37 -6.25 -7.68
CA ALA A 94 0.15 -7.70 -7.60
C ALA A 94 -1.33 -8.01 -7.40
N ILE A 95 -2.02 -7.26 -6.54
CA ILE A 95 -3.46 -7.40 -6.32
C ILE A 95 -4.22 -7.15 -7.62
N MET A 96 -3.87 -6.07 -8.32
CA MET A 96 -4.53 -5.73 -9.58
C MET A 96 -4.36 -6.84 -10.62
N LYS A 97 -3.17 -7.41 -10.71
CA LYS A 97 -2.92 -8.53 -11.62
C LYS A 97 -3.75 -9.75 -11.26
N LEU A 98 -3.87 -10.04 -9.97
CA LEU A 98 -4.70 -11.17 -9.53
C LEU A 98 -6.16 -10.96 -9.90
N LEU A 99 -6.66 -9.75 -9.71
CA LEU A 99 -8.04 -9.43 -10.05
C LEU A 99 -8.27 -9.55 -11.56
N ASP A 100 -7.31 -9.12 -12.36
CA ASP A 100 -7.45 -9.19 -13.82
C ASP A 100 -7.25 -10.59 -14.37
N THR A 101 -6.32 -11.33 -13.83
CA THR A 101 -5.91 -12.61 -14.38
C THR A 101 -6.78 -13.75 -13.87
N ILE A 102 -6.94 -13.85 -12.56
CA ILE A 102 -7.69 -14.96 -11.96
C ILE A 102 -9.18 -14.68 -11.99
N GLY A 103 -9.57 -13.45 -11.68
CA GLY A 103 -10.97 -13.05 -11.63
C GLY A 103 -11.48 -12.47 -12.92
N ALA A 104 -10.83 -12.76 -14.06
CA ALA A 104 -11.21 -12.19 -15.34
C ALA A 104 -12.62 -12.61 -15.74
N PRO A 105 -13.31 -11.75 -16.50
CA PRO A 105 -14.63 -12.10 -17.03
C PRO A 105 -14.60 -13.36 -17.86
N GLN A 106 -15.76 -13.97 -18.01
CA GLN A 106 -15.90 -15.27 -18.64
C GLN A 106 -15.46 -15.32 -20.10
N GLU A 107 -15.54 -14.23 -20.83
CA GLU A 107 -15.06 -14.23 -22.22
C GLU A 107 -13.55 -14.44 -22.27
N ARG A 108 -12.88 -14.30 -21.14
CA ARG A 108 -11.47 -14.62 -21.04
C ARG A 108 -11.24 -16.07 -20.67
N ASP A 109 -12.30 -16.73 -20.34
CA ASP A 109 -12.30 -18.15 -20.03
C ASP A 109 -12.31 -18.92 -21.32
N LEU A 110 -11.31 -18.65 -22.10
CA LEU A 110 -11.17 -19.33 -23.37
C LEU A 110 -10.88 -20.80 -23.16
N ASP A 111 -11.19 -21.59 -24.16
CA ASP A 111 -10.74 -22.96 -24.20
C ASP A 111 -9.24 -22.95 -23.88
N PRO A 112 -8.80 -23.68 -22.86
CA PRO A 112 -7.38 -23.68 -22.49
C PRO A 112 -6.46 -24.01 -23.65
N PHE A 113 -6.94 -24.77 -24.59
CA PHE A 113 -6.13 -25.13 -25.76
C PHE A 113 -6.02 -23.99 -26.76
N GLU A 114 -6.96 -23.08 -26.73
CA GLU A 114 -6.90 -21.90 -27.59
C GLU A 114 -6.00 -20.85 -26.98
N ALA A 115 -5.80 -20.90 -25.66
CA ALA A 115 -4.97 -19.95 -24.96
C ALA A 115 -3.48 -20.20 -25.19
N PHE A 116 -3.11 -21.32 -25.74
CA PHE A 116 -1.72 -21.68 -25.98
C PHE A 116 -1.28 -21.45 -27.40
#